data_b05223856955ad02286405b90152a663
#
_entry.id   b05223856955ad02286405b90152a663
#
_cell.length_a   1.000
_cell.length_b   1.000
_cell.length_c   1.000
_cell.angle_alpha   90.00
_cell.angle_beta   90.00
_cell.angle_gamma   90.00
#
_symmetry.space_group_name_H-M   'P 1'
#
loop_
_entity.id
_entity.type
_entity.pdbx_description
1 polymer ?
#
loop_
_entity_poly.entity_id
_entity_poly.type
_entity_poly.pdbx_seq_one_letter_code
_entity_poly.pdbx_strand_id
1 'polypeptide(L)'
;MIITRFSQLIQEYHHLAAGDVFIGQIPSCCLKSALLTDLSARGIRLVPSATAQLLNASKVAQAFLLSPWMVPHTLAITRRSELLDAITAYARMGISVAVTKADGLHCGHGVRKWDDLETLYSCLAFDDKAFPFVLQPHVASFTDVRVVIVGDYAESYCRCNPHNFRKNLAVGGHSTSRELAPAEEAFCRIVMDRAGMPYAHLDIMLMEDGTLYCSEIRMNGGIQGARIERHVLERLKHDRLLELAG
;
A
#
# COMPACT_ATOMS: atom_id res chain seq x y z
N MET A 1 29.62 2.18 -7.33
CA MET A 1 29.67 1.92 -5.86
C MET A 1 28.37 1.22 -5.44
N ILE A 2 28.41 0.34 -4.43
CA ILE A 2 27.20 -0.26 -3.85
C ILE A 2 27.09 0.24 -2.40
N ILE A 3 25.94 0.80 -2.05
CA ILE A 3 25.63 1.35 -0.73
C ILE A 3 24.43 0.61 -0.15
N THR A 4 24.55 0.15 1.10
CA THR A 4 23.48 -0.62 1.79
C THR A 4 22.94 0.06 3.04
N ARG A 5 23.56 1.18 3.48
CA ARG A 5 23.13 1.93 4.65
C ARG A 5 22.74 3.35 4.28
N PHE A 6 21.64 3.82 4.82
CA PHE A 6 21.17 5.19 4.59
C PHE A 6 22.16 6.25 5.09
N SER A 7 22.85 6.03 6.22
CA SER A 7 23.89 6.94 6.71
C SER A 7 25.03 7.08 5.71
N GLN A 8 25.47 5.99 5.11
CA GLN A 8 26.49 6.02 4.07
C GLN A 8 25.98 6.72 2.79
N LEU A 9 24.74 6.49 2.39
CA LEU A 9 24.11 7.20 1.28
C LEU A 9 24.19 8.72 1.46
N ILE A 10 23.92 9.22 2.66
CA ILE A 10 24.00 10.66 2.95
C ILE A 10 25.43 11.17 2.97
N GLN A 11 26.38 10.40 3.51
CA GLN A 11 27.81 10.78 3.50
C GLN A 11 28.35 10.90 2.09
N GLU A 12 28.02 9.94 1.22
CA GLU A 12 28.53 9.88 -0.15
C GLU A 12 27.65 10.63 -1.17
N TYR A 13 26.57 11.26 -0.72
CA TYR A 13 25.49 11.78 -1.56
C TYR A 13 25.98 12.59 -2.76
N HIS A 14 26.93 13.53 -2.54
CA HIS A 14 27.46 14.40 -3.58
C HIS A 14 28.52 13.73 -4.45
N HIS A 15 29.06 12.58 -4.04
CA HIS A 15 30.06 11.82 -4.78
C HIS A 15 29.46 10.70 -5.64
N LEU A 16 28.16 10.41 -5.47
CA LEU A 16 27.46 9.39 -6.25
C LEU A 16 27.37 9.77 -7.72
N ALA A 17 27.53 8.79 -8.59
CA ALA A 17 27.47 8.93 -10.04
C ALA A 17 26.49 7.92 -10.67
N ALA A 18 26.13 8.14 -11.92
CA ALA A 18 25.31 7.21 -12.68
C ALA A 18 25.92 5.80 -12.67
N GLY A 19 25.09 4.79 -12.40
CA GLY A 19 25.50 3.40 -12.25
C GLY A 19 25.84 2.98 -10.81
N ASP A 20 25.95 3.92 -9.86
CA ASP A 20 26.00 3.56 -8.44
C ASP A 20 24.67 2.97 -7.99
N VAL A 21 24.71 2.08 -6.99
CA VAL A 21 23.53 1.34 -6.51
C VAL A 21 23.30 1.60 -5.03
N PHE A 22 22.09 1.98 -4.67
CA PHE A 22 21.65 1.99 -3.28
C PHE A 22 20.64 0.85 -3.04
N ILE A 23 21.00 -0.07 -2.13
CA ILE A 23 20.18 -1.21 -1.72
C ILE A 23 19.59 -0.90 -0.35
N GLY A 24 18.31 -0.57 -0.32
CA GLY A 24 17.58 -0.27 0.92
C GLY A 24 16.47 0.74 0.72
N GLN A 25 15.75 1.01 1.80
CA GLN A 25 14.67 1.99 1.81
C GLN A 25 15.16 3.29 2.44
N ILE A 26 14.90 4.42 1.79
CA ILE A 26 15.08 5.73 2.40
C ILE A 26 14.01 5.89 3.50
N PRO A 27 14.41 6.20 4.75
CA PRO A 27 13.48 6.39 5.85
C PRO A 27 12.44 7.47 5.56
N SER A 28 11.29 7.40 6.25
CA SER A 28 10.27 8.44 6.15
C SER A 28 10.78 9.73 6.77
N CYS A 29 11.04 10.73 5.93
CA CYS A 29 11.46 12.08 6.32
C CYS A 29 11.00 13.08 5.27
N CYS A 30 11.06 14.38 5.59
CA CYS A 30 10.64 15.45 4.69
C CYS A 30 11.43 15.50 3.36
N LEU A 31 12.66 14.98 3.35
CA LEU A 31 13.52 14.94 2.15
C LEU A 31 13.32 13.70 1.28
N LYS A 32 12.53 12.71 1.72
CA LYS A 32 12.44 11.40 1.04
C LYS A 32 12.11 11.54 -0.46
N SER A 33 11.09 12.29 -0.80
CA SER A 33 10.68 12.47 -2.20
C SER A 33 11.75 13.16 -3.03
N ALA A 34 12.39 14.22 -2.48
CA ALA A 34 13.48 14.91 -3.14
C ALA A 34 14.68 14.00 -3.38
N LEU A 35 15.11 13.23 -2.37
CA LEU A 35 16.20 12.27 -2.48
C LEU A 35 15.92 11.20 -3.53
N LEU A 36 14.72 10.60 -3.52
CA LEU A 36 14.33 9.59 -4.50
C LEU A 36 14.33 10.14 -5.93
N THR A 37 13.82 11.36 -6.10
CA THR A 37 13.76 12.03 -7.41
C THR A 37 15.17 12.38 -7.92
N ASP A 38 15.99 13.02 -7.09
CA ASP A 38 17.35 13.43 -7.47
C ASP A 38 18.23 12.22 -7.78
N LEU A 39 18.28 11.22 -6.90
CA LEU A 39 19.07 10.01 -7.13
C LEU A 39 18.67 9.30 -8.42
N SER A 40 17.36 9.20 -8.70
CA SER A 40 16.88 8.61 -9.94
C SER A 40 17.25 9.45 -11.16
N ALA A 41 17.13 10.78 -11.10
CA ALA A 41 17.50 11.69 -12.19
C ALA A 41 19.01 11.65 -12.50
N ARG A 42 19.85 11.42 -11.50
CA ARG A 42 21.29 11.24 -11.64
C ARG A 42 21.70 9.85 -12.11
N GLY A 43 20.75 8.94 -12.34
CA GLY A 43 21.03 7.57 -12.79
C GLY A 43 21.57 6.64 -11.70
N ILE A 44 21.40 6.99 -10.42
CA ILE A 44 21.69 6.08 -9.32
C ILE A 44 20.57 5.02 -9.26
N ARG A 45 20.95 3.76 -9.26
CA ARG A 45 20.02 2.64 -9.22
C ARG A 45 19.52 2.41 -7.79
N LEU A 46 18.23 2.60 -7.58
CA LEU A 46 17.59 2.35 -6.30
C LEU A 46 16.95 0.96 -6.28
N VAL A 47 17.24 0.18 -5.25
CA VAL A 47 16.69 -1.17 -5.02
C VAL A 47 16.17 -1.25 -3.57
N PRO A 48 14.85 -1.17 -3.33
CA PRO A 48 13.72 -1.01 -4.26
C PRO A 48 13.72 0.33 -5.02
N SER A 49 13.04 0.35 -6.17
CA SER A 49 12.91 1.54 -7.00
C SER A 49 12.29 2.74 -6.27
N ALA A 50 12.50 3.95 -6.78
CA ALA A 50 11.87 5.16 -6.24
C ALA A 50 10.35 5.03 -6.20
N THR A 51 9.73 4.51 -7.27
CA THR A 51 8.28 4.28 -7.35
C THR A 51 7.80 3.32 -6.26
N ALA A 52 8.47 2.18 -6.07
CA ALA A 52 8.13 1.23 -5.02
C ALA A 52 8.20 1.87 -3.62
N GLN A 53 9.23 2.67 -3.36
CA GLN A 53 9.41 3.36 -2.08
C GLN A 53 8.36 4.45 -1.82
N LEU A 54 7.89 5.15 -2.86
CA LEU A 54 6.80 6.15 -2.76
C LEU A 54 5.45 5.45 -2.56
N LEU A 55 5.13 4.43 -3.34
CA LEU A 55 3.91 3.64 -3.18
C LEU A 55 3.81 2.97 -1.81
N ASN A 56 4.93 2.48 -1.27
CA ASN A 56 4.98 1.91 0.08
C ASN A 56 4.55 2.90 1.18
N ALA A 57 4.69 4.20 0.94
CA ALA A 57 4.40 5.25 1.91
C ALA A 57 3.01 5.88 1.76
N SER A 58 2.39 5.82 0.57
CA SER A 58 1.19 6.60 0.24
C SER A 58 0.06 5.75 -0.32
N LYS A 59 -1.06 5.68 0.41
CA LYS A 59 -2.32 5.07 -0.06
C LYS A 59 -2.92 5.85 -1.23
N VAL A 60 -2.75 7.15 -1.24
CA VAL A 60 -3.25 8.02 -2.31
C VAL A 60 -2.52 7.75 -3.62
N ALA A 61 -1.19 7.58 -3.57
CA ALA A 61 -0.41 7.16 -4.72
C ALA A 61 -0.82 5.75 -5.20
N GLN A 62 -1.09 4.81 -4.27
CA GLN A 62 -1.63 3.49 -4.61
C GLN A 62 -3.00 3.60 -5.29
N ALA A 63 -3.93 4.39 -4.75
CA ALA A 63 -5.27 4.58 -5.33
C ALA A 63 -5.21 5.14 -6.75
N PHE A 64 -4.23 5.96 -7.05
CA PHE A 64 -4.03 6.51 -8.40
C PHE A 64 -3.34 5.51 -9.35
N LEU A 65 -2.19 4.96 -8.94
CA LEU A 65 -1.36 4.13 -9.82
C LEU A 65 -1.85 2.69 -9.95
N LEU A 66 -2.56 2.17 -8.95
CA LEU A 66 -3.08 0.80 -8.92
C LEU A 66 -4.61 0.74 -9.07
N SER A 67 -5.24 1.84 -9.48
CA SER A 67 -6.69 1.94 -9.63
C SER A 67 -7.36 0.79 -10.40
N PRO A 68 -6.75 0.18 -11.47
CA PRO A 68 -7.37 -0.94 -12.19
C PRO A 68 -7.58 -2.20 -11.34
N TRP A 69 -6.82 -2.35 -10.25
CA TRP A 69 -6.90 -3.50 -9.34
C TRP A 69 -7.58 -3.19 -8.03
N MET A 70 -8.03 -1.96 -7.82
CA MET A 70 -8.77 -1.56 -6.62
C MET A 70 -10.29 -1.69 -6.82
N VAL A 71 -11.02 -1.57 -5.74
CA VAL A 71 -12.50 -1.48 -5.81
C VAL A 71 -12.87 -0.39 -6.81
N PRO A 72 -13.79 -0.66 -7.76
CA PRO A 72 -14.23 0.34 -8.74
C PRO A 72 -14.63 1.66 -8.07
N HIS A 73 -14.33 2.76 -8.73
CA HIS A 73 -14.56 4.12 -8.22
C HIS A 73 -13.76 4.49 -6.97
N THR A 74 -12.66 3.77 -6.66
CA THR A 74 -11.68 4.25 -5.68
C THR A 74 -10.96 5.48 -6.25
N LEU A 75 -10.93 6.58 -5.47
CA LEU A 75 -10.43 7.88 -5.90
C LEU A 75 -9.33 8.37 -4.95
N ALA A 76 -8.32 9.01 -5.52
CA ALA A 76 -7.34 9.82 -4.79
C ALA A 76 -7.89 11.25 -4.70
N ILE A 77 -8.17 11.72 -3.50
CA ILE A 77 -8.71 13.06 -3.24
C ILE A 77 -7.58 13.91 -2.66
N THR A 78 -7.15 14.93 -3.41
CA THR A 78 -6.03 15.81 -3.01
C THR A 78 -6.48 17.20 -2.57
N ARG A 79 -7.73 17.57 -2.88
CA ARG A 79 -8.30 18.90 -2.57
C ARG A 79 -9.83 18.86 -2.54
N ARG A 80 -10.40 19.90 -1.95
CA ARG A 80 -11.85 20.04 -1.76
C ARG A 80 -12.68 19.95 -3.05
N SER A 81 -12.22 20.55 -4.15
CA SER A 81 -12.98 20.49 -5.42
C SER A 81 -13.14 19.04 -5.93
N GLU A 82 -12.09 18.23 -5.82
CA GLU A 82 -12.14 16.81 -6.18
C GLU A 82 -13.08 16.01 -5.28
N LEU A 83 -13.16 16.37 -3.99
CA LEU A 83 -14.14 15.77 -3.08
C LEU A 83 -15.58 16.08 -3.51
N LEU A 84 -15.88 17.32 -3.87
CA LEU A 84 -17.21 17.74 -4.35
C LEU A 84 -17.60 16.99 -5.63
N ASP A 85 -16.68 16.91 -6.58
CA ASP A 85 -16.88 16.18 -7.83
C ASP A 85 -17.13 14.68 -7.56
N ALA A 86 -16.34 14.09 -6.66
CA ALA A 86 -16.48 12.68 -6.28
C ALA A 86 -17.83 12.38 -5.61
N ILE A 87 -18.28 13.23 -4.69
CA ILE A 87 -19.59 13.09 -4.03
C ILE A 87 -20.72 13.18 -5.06
N THR A 88 -20.65 14.14 -5.98
CA THR A 88 -21.61 14.29 -7.06
C THR A 88 -21.63 13.04 -7.95
N ALA A 89 -20.47 12.51 -8.30
CA ALA A 89 -20.34 11.28 -9.09
C ALA A 89 -20.92 10.08 -8.35
N TYR A 90 -20.59 9.91 -7.08
CA TYR A 90 -21.12 8.81 -6.24
C TYR A 90 -22.63 8.86 -6.11
N ALA A 91 -23.18 10.06 -5.87
CA ALA A 91 -24.64 10.24 -5.79
C ALA A 91 -25.34 9.83 -7.10
N ARG A 92 -24.77 10.19 -8.27
CA ARG A 92 -25.30 9.78 -9.58
C ARG A 92 -25.23 8.27 -9.82
N MET A 93 -24.27 7.59 -9.23
CA MET A 93 -24.10 6.13 -9.31
C MET A 93 -24.87 5.38 -8.22
N GLY A 94 -25.59 6.07 -7.33
CA GLY A 94 -26.30 5.45 -6.22
C GLY A 94 -25.39 4.93 -5.09
N ILE A 95 -24.14 5.39 -5.05
CA ILE A 95 -23.19 5.06 -3.97
C ILE A 95 -23.45 6.01 -2.81
N SER A 96 -24.03 5.52 -1.73
CA SER A 96 -24.37 6.33 -0.55
C SER A 96 -23.40 6.14 0.62
N VAL A 97 -22.78 4.97 0.72
CA VAL A 97 -21.87 4.61 1.82
C VAL A 97 -20.43 4.55 1.30
N ALA A 98 -19.54 5.26 1.96
CA ALA A 98 -18.15 5.35 1.53
C ALA A 98 -17.16 5.10 2.68
N VAL A 99 -15.92 4.82 2.31
CA VAL A 99 -14.79 4.69 3.23
C VAL A 99 -13.72 5.69 2.83
N THR A 100 -13.19 6.44 3.79
CA THR A 100 -11.98 7.25 3.60
C THR A 100 -10.80 6.58 4.26
N LYS A 101 -9.62 6.68 3.61
CA LYS A 101 -8.34 6.19 4.13
C LYS A 101 -7.35 7.35 4.12
N ALA A 102 -7.01 7.89 5.30
CA ALA A 102 -6.02 8.94 5.42
C ALA A 102 -4.64 8.47 4.92
N ASP A 103 -3.92 9.35 4.24
CA ASP A 103 -2.58 9.04 3.77
C ASP A 103 -1.57 8.99 4.93
N GLY A 104 -0.50 8.20 4.77
CA GLY A 104 0.56 8.07 5.78
C GLY A 104 0.20 7.34 7.07
N LEU A 105 -1.08 7.04 7.36
CA LEU A 105 -1.49 6.31 8.55
C LEU A 105 -1.57 4.79 8.31
N HIS A 106 -1.38 4.01 9.37
CA HIS A 106 -1.26 2.55 9.34
C HIS A 106 -2.19 1.87 10.34
N CYS A 107 -2.28 0.54 10.30
CA CYS A 107 -3.02 -0.28 11.28
C CYS A 107 -4.52 0.02 11.36
N GLY A 108 -5.12 0.57 10.31
CA GLY A 108 -6.53 0.95 10.30
C GLY A 108 -6.85 2.30 10.98
N HIS A 109 -5.86 2.98 11.59
CA HIS A 109 -6.09 4.27 12.28
C HIS A 109 -6.54 5.36 11.33
N GLY A 110 -6.39 5.47 10.18
CA GLY A 110 -6.91 6.50 9.26
C GLY A 110 -8.11 6.06 8.44
N VAL A 111 -8.70 4.92 8.75
CA VAL A 111 -9.83 4.37 7.98
C VAL A 111 -11.14 4.76 8.65
N ARG A 112 -12.02 5.44 7.94
CA ARG A 112 -13.35 5.87 8.41
C ARG A 112 -14.42 5.40 7.45
N LYS A 113 -15.52 4.86 8.00
CA LYS A 113 -16.75 4.60 7.27
C LYS A 113 -17.70 5.78 7.44
N TRP A 114 -18.38 6.14 6.38
CA TRP A 114 -19.35 7.21 6.31
C TRP A 114 -20.65 6.60 5.78
N ASP A 115 -21.71 6.72 6.56
CA ASP A 115 -23.01 6.15 6.22
C ASP A 115 -23.79 7.03 5.24
N ASP A 116 -23.34 8.29 5.04
CA ASP A 116 -23.83 9.20 4.02
C ASP A 116 -22.73 10.16 3.53
N LEU A 117 -22.90 10.65 2.31
CA LEU A 117 -21.92 11.50 1.63
C LEU A 117 -21.95 12.96 2.10
N GLU A 118 -23.10 13.45 2.60
CA GLU A 118 -23.21 14.81 3.12
C GLU A 118 -22.45 14.97 4.42
N THR A 119 -22.58 14.01 5.34
CA THR A 119 -21.78 13.96 6.57
C THR A 119 -20.28 13.90 6.26
N LEU A 120 -19.87 13.10 5.27
CA LEU A 120 -18.49 13.04 4.81
C LEU A 120 -18.02 14.41 4.33
N TYR A 121 -18.81 15.07 3.47
CA TYR A 121 -18.46 16.38 2.92
C TYR A 121 -18.35 17.43 4.03
N SER A 122 -19.38 17.54 4.85
CA SER A 122 -19.44 18.51 5.95
C SER A 122 -18.28 18.37 6.94
N CYS A 123 -17.80 17.15 7.17
CA CYS A 123 -16.67 16.89 8.07
C CYS A 123 -15.29 17.15 7.45
N LEU A 124 -15.11 16.93 6.15
CA LEU A 124 -13.77 16.93 5.54
C LEU A 124 -13.52 18.13 4.62
N ALA A 125 -14.56 18.70 4.00
CA ALA A 125 -14.38 19.73 2.97
C ALA A 125 -13.71 21.02 3.48
N PHE A 126 -13.83 21.31 4.76
CA PHE A 126 -13.33 22.52 5.39
C PHE A 126 -12.12 22.28 6.32
N ASP A 127 -11.60 21.06 6.33
CA ASP A 127 -10.37 20.73 7.03
C ASP A 127 -9.24 20.47 6.02
N ASP A 128 -8.43 21.51 5.78
CA ASP A 128 -7.29 21.40 4.85
C ASP A 128 -6.29 20.32 5.25
N LYS A 129 -6.26 19.94 6.54
CA LYS A 129 -5.39 18.87 7.04
C LYS A 129 -5.94 17.47 6.76
N ALA A 130 -7.20 17.37 6.36
CA ALA A 130 -7.78 16.08 5.95
C ALA A 130 -7.18 15.58 4.63
N PHE A 131 -6.71 16.47 3.77
CA PHE A 131 -6.15 16.14 2.44
C PHE A 131 -4.64 15.87 2.51
N PRO A 132 -4.14 14.94 1.68
CA PRO A 132 -4.86 14.05 0.77
C PRO A 132 -5.38 12.78 1.47
N PHE A 133 -6.40 12.14 0.87
CA PHE A 133 -6.94 10.86 1.33
C PHE A 133 -7.51 10.03 0.17
N VAL A 134 -7.71 8.74 0.41
CA VAL A 134 -8.43 7.85 -0.52
C VAL A 134 -9.90 7.84 -0.18
N LEU A 135 -10.77 8.04 -1.16
CA LEU A 135 -12.21 7.83 -1.08
C LEU A 135 -12.56 6.55 -1.85
N GLN A 136 -13.31 5.64 -1.23
CA GLN A 136 -13.65 4.34 -1.79
C GLN A 136 -15.11 4.00 -1.46
N PRO A 137 -15.90 3.41 -2.37
CA PRO A 137 -17.19 2.83 -2.05
C PRO A 137 -17.05 1.80 -0.93
N HIS A 138 -17.99 1.79 0.00
CA HIS A 138 -18.00 0.77 1.05
C HIS A 138 -18.41 -0.59 0.47
N VAL A 139 -17.58 -1.60 0.65
CA VAL A 139 -17.90 -2.99 0.32
C VAL A 139 -18.35 -3.69 1.60
N ALA A 140 -19.60 -4.13 1.63
CA ALA A 140 -20.22 -4.67 2.85
C ALA A 140 -19.73 -6.08 3.19
N SER A 141 -19.54 -6.94 2.18
CA SER A 141 -19.14 -8.34 2.36
C SER A 141 -17.95 -8.68 1.49
N PHE A 142 -16.89 -9.16 2.13
CA PHE A 142 -15.69 -9.69 1.48
C PHE A 142 -14.84 -10.47 2.49
N THR A 143 -14.03 -11.39 2.01
CA THR A 143 -12.97 -12.01 2.81
C THR A 143 -11.72 -11.14 2.70
N ASP A 144 -11.21 -10.66 3.84
CA ASP A 144 -9.97 -9.89 3.93
C ASP A 144 -8.79 -10.86 4.01
N VAL A 145 -7.97 -10.90 2.97
CA VAL A 145 -6.83 -11.80 2.85
C VAL A 145 -5.56 -10.97 2.81
N ARG A 146 -4.62 -11.28 3.71
CA ARG A 146 -3.25 -10.79 3.60
C ARG A 146 -2.39 -11.82 2.91
N VAL A 147 -1.66 -11.38 1.88
CA VAL A 147 -0.71 -12.20 1.14
C VAL A 147 0.69 -11.63 1.35
N VAL A 148 1.65 -12.51 1.66
CA VAL A 148 3.08 -12.16 1.78
C VAL A 148 3.83 -12.85 0.67
N ILE A 149 4.54 -12.07 -0.17
CA ILE A 149 5.32 -12.59 -1.32
C ILE A 149 6.74 -12.04 -1.26
N VAL A 150 7.73 -12.92 -1.37
CA VAL A 150 9.16 -12.58 -1.52
C VAL A 150 9.81 -13.58 -2.47
N GLY A 151 10.14 -13.17 -3.69
CA GLY A 151 10.63 -14.10 -4.71
C GLY A 151 9.63 -15.22 -4.98
N ASP A 152 10.05 -16.47 -4.81
CA ASP A 152 9.20 -17.65 -4.98
C ASP A 152 8.38 -17.99 -3.73
N TYR A 153 8.72 -17.39 -2.58
CA TYR A 153 7.95 -17.58 -1.37
C TYR A 153 6.63 -16.81 -1.41
N ALA A 154 5.52 -17.51 -1.14
CA ALA A 154 4.19 -16.91 -1.03
C ALA A 154 3.37 -17.64 0.05
N GLU A 155 2.66 -16.87 0.88
CA GLU A 155 1.68 -17.41 1.83
C GLU A 155 0.53 -16.45 2.04
N SER A 156 -0.59 -16.95 2.57
CA SER A 156 -1.73 -16.12 2.91
C SER A 156 -2.37 -16.46 4.25
N TYR A 157 -3.05 -15.48 4.82
CA TYR A 157 -3.92 -15.63 5.98
C TYR A 157 -5.10 -14.67 5.92
N CYS A 158 -6.25 -15.14 6.39
CA CYS A 158 -7.44 -14.31 6.51
C CYS A 158 -7.40 -13.47 7.77
N ARG A 159 -7.98 -12.28 7.70
CA ARG A 159 -8.23 -11.45 8.86
C ARG A 159 -9.74 -11.27 9.04
N CYS A 160 -10.20 -11.40 10.25
CA CYS A 160 -11.61 -11.25 10.61
C CYS A 160 -11.76 -10.39 11.87
N ASN A 161 -12.79 -9.57 11.87
CA ASN A 161 -13.23 -8.86 13.07
C ASN A 161 -14.77 -8.85 13.06
N PRO A 162 -15.43 -9.66 13.87
CA PRO A 162 -16.89 -9.76 13.86
C PRO A 162 -17.57 -8.52 14.43
N HIS A 163 -16.83 -7.67 15.16
CA HIS A 163 -17.37 -6.51 15.86
C HIS A 163 -17.02 -5.16 15.22
N ASN A 164 -16.23 -5.18 14.12
CA ASN A 164 -15.78 -3.96 13.49
C ASN A 164 -15.65 -4.16 11.98
N PHE A 165 -16.00 -3.14 11.19
CA PHE A 165 -15.78 -3.18 9.74
C PHE A 165 -14.27 -3.19 9.38
N ARG A 166 -13.41 -2.67 10.29
CA ARG A 166 -11.95 -2.78 10.16
C ARG A 166 -11.51 -4.17 10.61
N LYS A 167 -10.90 -4.92 9.72
CA LYS A 167 -10.45 -6.30 9.98
C LYS A 167 -9.04 -6.40 10.54
N ASN A 168 -8.38 -5.25 10.71
CA ASN A 168 -7.00 -5.17 11.21
C ASN A 168 -6.89 -5.71 12.66
N LEU A 169 -5.80 -6.43 12.93
CA LEU A 169 -5.54 -6.99 14.27
C LEU A 169 -5.37 -5.91 15.35
N ALA A 170 -4.79 -4.76 14.99
CA ALA A 170 -4.61 -3.64 15.93
C ALA A 170 -5.91 -3.06 16.49
N VAL A 171 -7.05 -3.38 15.89
CA VAL A 171 -8.39 -2.95 16.32
C VAL A 171 -9.27 -4.13 16.77
N GLY A 172 -8.65 -5.20 17.26
CA GLY A 172 -9.33 -6.36 17.82
C GLY A 172 -9.68 -7.46 16.79
N GLY A 173 -9.13 -7.39 15.58
CA GLY A 173 -9.24 -8.48 14.62
C GLY A 173 -8.36 -9.68 15.01
N HIS A 174 -8.65 -10.83 14.43
CA HIS A 174 -7.84 -12.04 14.51
C HIS A 174 -7.47 -12.53 13.11
N SER A 175 -6.44 -13.35 13.02
CA SER A 175 -5.97 -13.95 11.77
C SER A 175 -5.93 -15.44 11.84
N THR A 176 -6.20 -16.10 10.70
CA THR A 176 -6.16 -17.53 10.53
C THR A 176 -5.41 -17.86 9.25
N SER A 177 -4.40 -18.73 9.35
CA SER A 177 -3.65 -19.20 8.19
C SER A 177 -4.58 -19.90 7.20
N ARG A 178 -4.34 -19.70 5.92
CA ARG A 178 -5.05 -20.38 4.82
C ARG A 178 -4.09 -20.69 3.69
N GLU A 179 -4.51 -21.58 2.82
CA GLU A 179 -3.81 -21.85 1.58
C GLU A 179 -4.04 -20.70 0.58
N LEU A 180 -2.98 -20.26 -0.10
CA LEU A 180 -3.03 -19.26 -1.14
C LEU A 180 -3.48 -19.90 -2.46
N ALA A 181 -4.58 -19.43 -3.00
CA ALA A 181 -5.05 -19.94 -4.28
C ALA A 181 -4.19 -19.40 -5.44
N PRO A 182 -3.95 -20.19 -6.51
CA PRO A 182 -3.14 -19.75 -7.65
C PRO A 182 -3.62 -18.44 -8.30
N ALA A 183 -4.92 -18.23 -8.39
CA ALA A 183 -5.49 -16.99 -8.94
C ALA A 183 -5.20 -15.77 -8.06
N GLU A 184 -5.22 -15.93 -6.74
CA GLU A 184 -4.88 -14.87 -5.78
C GLU A 184 -3.39 -14.52 -5.86
N GLU A 185 -2.52 -15.52 -5.96
CA GLU A 185 -1.10 -15.31 -6.15
C GLU A 185 -0.80 -14.59 -7.45
N ALA A 186 -1.39 -15.04 -8.56
CA ALA A 186 -1.22 -14.41 -9.87
C ALA A 186 -1.68 -12.94 -9.85
N PHE A 187 -2.84 -12.65 -9.24
CA PHE A 187 -3.32 -11.28 -9.04
C PHE A 187 -2.33 -10.44 -8.25
N CYS A 188 -1.83 -10.95 -7.13
CA CYS A 188 -0.87 -10.24 -6.29
C CYS A 188 0.43 -9.94 -7.03
N ARG A 189 0.96 -10.88 -7.82
CA ARG A 189 2.17 -10.69 -8.61
C ARG A 189 1.99 -9.60 -9.67
N ILE A 190 0.85 -9.54 -10.36
CA ILE A 190 0.54 -8.46 -11.32
C ILE A 190 0.54 -7.09 -10.62
N VAL A 191 -0.08 -6.98 -9.44
CA VAL A 191 -0.10 -5.74 -8.66
C VAL A 191 1.32 -5.36 -8.20
N MET A 192 2.12 -6.33 -7.75
CA MET A 192 3.52 -6.12 -7.34
C MET A 192 4.37 -5.62 -8.49
N ASP A 193 4.23 -6.23 -9.68
CA ASP A 193 4.97 -5.82 -10.88
C ASP A 193 4.64 -4.39 -11.27
N ARG A 194 3.34 -4.02 -11.26
CA ARG A 194 2.91 -2.65 -11.53
C ARG A 194 3.44 -1.66 -10.49
N ALA A 195 3.53 -2.08 -9.22
CA ALA A 195 4.08 -1.26 -8.14
C ALA A 195 5.62 -1.20 -8.15
N GLY A 196 6.29 -2.07 -8.90
CA GLY A 196 7.75 -2.24 -8.91
C GLY A 196 8.30 -2.73 -7.57
N MET A 197 7.49 -3.46 -6.79
CA MET A 197 7.88 -3.92 -5.47
C MET A 197 8.55 -5.31 -5.54
N PRO A 198 9.80 -5.45 -5.03
CA PRO A 198 10.54 -6.71 -5.08
C PRO A 198 10.01 -7.79 -4.13
N TYR A 199 9.28 -7.35 -3.13
CA TYR A 199 8.54 -8.15 -2.15
C TYR A 199 7.39 -7.31 -1.60
N ALA A 200 6.34 -7.96 -1.13
CA ALA A 200 5.18 -7.23 -0.63
C ALA A 200 4.37 -8.01 0.41
N HIS A 201 3.66 -7.22 1.22
CA HIS A 201 2.48 -7.62 1.97
C HIS A 201 1.29 -6.95 1.28
N LEU A 202 0.41 -7.73 0.69
CA LEU A 202 -0.81 -7.24 0.04
C LEU A 202 -2.01 -7.53 0.91
N ASP A 203 -2.88 -6.55 1.04
CA ASP A 203 -4.22 -6.73 1.57
C ASP A 203 -5.18 -6.81 0.39
N ILE A 204 -5.80 -7.96 0.16
CA ILE A 204 -6.77 -8.15 -0.91
C ILE A 204 -8.16 -8.41 -0.35
N MET A 205 -9.16 -7.94 -1.06
CA MET A 205 -10.57 -8.19 -0.83
C MET A 205 -11.00 -9.28 -1.80
N LEU A 206 -11.31 -10.47 -1.28
CA LEU A 206 -11.89 -11.58 -2.05
C LEU A 206 -13.40 -11.51 -1.91
N MET A 207 -14.08 -11.26 -3.02
CA MET A 207 -15.53 -11.19 -3.12
C MET A 207 -16.15 -12.61 -3.19
N GLU A 208 -17.43 -12.71 -2.92
CA GLU A 208 -18.17 -13.99 -2.96
C GLU A 208 -18.19 -14.62 -4.36
N ASP A 209 -18.15 -13.80 -5.41
CA ASP A 209 -18.06 -14.24 -6.80
C ASP A 209 -16.65 -14.59 -7.28
N GLY A 210 -15.66 -14.52 -6.38
CA GLY A 210 -14.26 -14.78 -6.68
C GLY A 210 -13.49 -13.56 -7.22
N THR A 211 -14.14 -12.41 -7.40
CA THR A 211 -13.46 -11.17 -7.82
C THR A 211 -12.47 -10.72 -6.75
N LEU A 212 -11.29 -10.24 -7.19
CA LEU A 212 -10.22 -9.79 -6.33
C LEU A 212 -9.99 -8.29 -6.49
N TYR A 213 -9.85 -7.59 -5.36
CA TYR A 213 -9.43 -6.20 -5.34
C TYR A 213 -8.25 -6.00 -4.38
N CYS A 214 -7.27 -5.20 -4.79
CA CYS A 214 -6.20 -4.74 -3.91
C CYS A 214 -6.74 -3.64 -2.98
N SER A 215 -6.61 -3.82 -1.68
CA SER A 215 -6.97 -2.81 -0.69
C SER A 215 -5.76 -1.95 -0.27
N GLU A 216 -4.59 -2.58 -0.16
CA GLU A 216 -3.32 -1.94 0.17
C GLU A 216 -2.15 -2.87 -0.22
N ILE A 217 -1.02 -2.28 -0.65
CA ILE A 217 0.24 -3.00 -0.86
C ILE A 217 1.37 -2.31 -0.11
N ARG A 218 2.24 -3.09 0.55
CA ARG A 218 3.36 -2.58 1.31
C ARG A 218 4.55 -3.52 1.27
N MET A 219 5.76 -2.98 1.31
CA MET A 219 6.98 -3.78 1.45
C MET A 219 7.18 -4.31 2.88
N ASN A 220 6.61 -3.65 3.89
CA ASN A 220 6.70 -4.06 5.28
C ASN A 220 5.30 -4.14 5.91
N GLY A 221 5.07 -5.16 6.71
CA GLY A 221 3.81 -5.37 7.40
C GLY A 221 3.94 -6.29 8.61
N GLY A 222 2.89 -6.36 9.42
CA GLY A 222 2.74 -7.37 10.45
C GLY A 222 2.56 -8.76 9.79
N ILE A 223 3.11 -9.78 10.43
CA ILE A 223 3.02 -11.19 10.00
C ILE A 223 2.29 -12.06 11.02
N GLN A 224 1.49 -11.46 11.89
CA GLN A 224 0.68 -12.21 12.84
C GLN A 224 -0.38 -13.01 12.07
N GLY A 225 -0.31 -14.34 12.20
CA GLY A 225 -1.09 -15.30 11.42
C GLY A 225 -0.31 -15.95 10.28
N ALA A 226 0.87 -15.45 9.95
CA ALA A 226 1.80 -16.08 9.01
C ALA A 226 2.48 -17.32 9.63
N ARG A 227 2.88 -18.26 8.79
CA ARG A 227 3.67 -19.43 9.18
C ARG A 227 5.16 -19.10 9.23
N ILE A 228 5.61 -18.16 8.39
CA ILE A 228 7.02 -17.76 8.35
C ILE A 228 7.40 -16.96 9.60
N GLU A 229 8.57 -17.23 10.14
CA GLU A 229 9.14 -16.43 11.21
C GLU A 229 9.73 -15.11 10.67
N ARG A 230 9.66 -14.08 11.51
CA ARG A 230 10.10 -12.72 11.10
C ARG A 230 11.55 -12.68 10.62
N HIS A 231 12.46 -13.36 11.31
CA HIS A 231 13.87 -13.35 10.93
C HIS A 231 14.13 -14.06 9.59
N VAL A 232 13.36 -15.10 9.27
CA VAL A 232 13.44 -15.78 7.97
C VAL A 232 12.92 -14.89 6.86
N LEU A 233 11.77 -14.23 7.08
CA LEU A 233 11.20 -13.30 6.13
C LEU A 233 12.15 -12.13 5.83
N GLU A 234 12.77 -11.53 6.84
CA GLU A 234 13.72 -10.42 6.64
C GLU A 234 14.98 -10.86 5.88
N ARG A 235 15.44 -12.11 6.10
CA ARG A 235 16.51 -12.70 5.30
C ARG A 235 16.11 -12.84 3.83
N LEU A 236 14.95 -13.45 3.54
CA LEU A 236 14.45 -13.58 2.16
C LEU A 236 14.34 -12.23 1.46
N LYS A 237 13.83 -11.21 2.15
CA LYS A 237 13.76 -9.84 1.60
C LYS A 237 15.14 -9.28 1.27
N HIS A 238 16.10 -9.47 2.17
CA HIS A 238 17.48 -9.01 1.97
C HIS A 238 18.12 -9.71 0.76
N ASP A 239 18.03 -11.03 0.70
CA ASP A 239 18.57 -11.83 -0.39
C ASP A 239 17.96 -11.41 -1.73
N ARG A 240 16.64 -11.19 -1.76
CA ARG A 240 15.94 -10.69 -2.95
C ARG A 240 16.42 -9.33 -3.42
N LEU A 241 16.73 -8.40 -2.50
CA LEU A 241 17.28 -7.10 -2.88
C LEU A 241 18.70 -7.24 -3.46
N LEU A 242 19.53 -8.14 -2.91
CA LEU A 242 20.87 -8.41 -3.43
C LEU A 242 20.82 -9.04 -4.82
N GLU A 243 19.96 -10.01 -5.06
CA GLU A 243 19.74 -10.60 -6.39
C GLU A 243 19.38 -9.54 -7.43
N LEU A 244 18.49 -8.62 -7.06
CA LEU A 244 18.06 -7.56 -7.97
C LEU A 244 19.12 -6.47 -8.16
N ALA A 245 20.09 -6.37 -7.30
CA ALA A 245 21.17 -5.37 -7.38
C ALA A 245 22.36 -5.84 -8.24
N GLY A 246 22.60 -7.14 -8.31
CA GLY A 246 23.62 -7.79 -9.18
C GLY A 246 23.20 -7.79 -10.60
#